data_cd93de439a79f660e46ef6f87117e494
#
_entry.id   cd93de439a79f660e46ef6f87117e494
#
_cell.length_a   1.000
_cell.length_b   1.000
_cell.length_c   1.000
_cell.angle_alpha   90.00
_cell.angle_beta   90.00
_cell.angle_gamma   90.00
#
_symmetry.space_group_name_H-M   'P 1'
#
loop_
_entity.id
_entity.type
_entity.pdbx_description
1 polymer ?
#
loop_
_entity_poly.entity_id
_entity_poly.type
_entity_poly.pdbx_seq_one_letter_code
_entity_poly.pdbx_strand_id
1 'polypeptide(L)'
;MPLNPYLDFFPALAHAAATHFAHTSLAPPKPVHSVGFARSFSNEYLRYTNPQGVLESWEYFMAPVNVRFESGDRFEFNWDPHGEILLVPFDIAPGVVIPPGSYQFTRYRLEAQTSGHRPLQFGTTTWFGTFFGGHLTQWENYLKWTSPKGRVQLEANAENDFGRLPQGNFAQRLWQIQSAYAWTPNLILSSFVQYDTESQNIGTNTRLRWTIKPGDDLFVVGTALGRG
;
A
#
# COMPACT_ATOMS: atom_id res chain seq x y z
N MET A 1 2.88 -12.05 -13.13
CA MET A 1 3.08 -11.48 -11.80
C MET A 1 1.74 -11.58 -11.11
N PRO A 2 1.55 -12.37 -10.09
CA PRO A 2 0.33 -12.22 -9.31
C PRO A 2 0.47 -10.88 -8.58
N LEU A 3 -0.35 -9.94 -8.98
CA LEU A 3 -0.61 -8.71 -8.26
C LEU A 3 -1.18 -9.11 -6.90
N ASN A 4 -0.82 -8.38 -5.86
CA ASN A 4 -1.42 -8.53 -4.53
C ASN A 4 -2.94 -8.52 -4.70
N PRO A 5 -3.66 -9.62 -4.42
CA PRO A 5 -5.11 -9.69 -4.65
C PRO A 5 -5.89 -8.65 -3.87
N TYR A 6 -5.27 -8.01 -2.88
CA TYR A 6 -5.90 -6.96 -2.07
C TYR A 6 -5.84 -5.57 -2.71
N LEU A 7 -4.92 -5.31 -3.64
CA LEU A 7 -4.92 -4.07 -4.42
C LEU A 7 -5.91 -4.13 -5.59
N ASP A 8 -6.23 -5.35 -6.08
CA ASP A 8 -7.24 -5.58 -7.12
C ASP A 8 -8.63 -5.85 -6.54
N PHE A 9 -8.79 -5.71 -5.21
CA PHE A 9 -10.02 -6.06 -4.50
C PHE A 9 -11.20 -5.14 -4.76
N PHE A 10 -10.94 -3.96 -5.26
CA PHE A 10 -11.99 -3.18 -5.89
C PHE A 10 -12.10 -3.65 -7.33
N PRO A 11 -13.11 -4.49 -7.68
CA PRO A 11 -13.27 -4.87 -9.06
C PRO A 11 -13.26 -3.60 -9.88
N ALA A 12 -12.47 -3.62 -10.95
CA ALA A 12 -12.53 -2.59 -11.98
C ALA A 12 -13.93 -2.59 -12.60
N LEU A 13 -14.92 -2.22 -11.82
CA LEU A 13 -16.24 -1.86 -12.27
C LEU A 13 -16.08 -0.52 -12.97
N ALA A 14 -15.64 -0.64 -14.21
CA ALA A 14 -15.68 0.44 -15.15
C ALA A 14 -17.06 1.10 -15.09
N HIS A 15 -17.09 2.37 -14.73
CA HIS A 15 -18.18 3.33 -14.69
C HIS A 15 -18.67 3.68 -13.29
N ALA A 16 -17.72 4.10 -12.43
CA ALA A 16 -18.07 4.82 -11.22
C ALA A 16 -18.30 6.31 -11.54
N ALA A 17 -19.44 6.83 -11.16
CA ALA A 17 -19.58 8.27 -11.01
C ALA A 17 -18.94 8.67 -9.67
N ALA A 18 -17.69 9.07 -9.68
CA ALA A 18 -17.02 9.61 -8.51
C ALA A 18 -17.46 11.06 -8.30
N THR A 19 -17.97 11.38 -7.12
CA THR A 19 -18.29 12.75 -6.73
C THR A 19 -17.16 13.23 -5.82
N HIS A 20 -16.24 14.03 -6.35
CA HIS A 20 -15.18 14.66 -5.57
C HIS A 20 -15.69 15.86 -4.78
N PHE A 21 -15.48 15.86 -3.48
CA PHE A 21 -15.62 17.04 -2.64
C PHE A 21 -14.27 17.72 -2.40
N ALA A 22 -14.30 19.04 -2.43
CA ALA A 22 -13.13 19.89 -2.49
C ALA A 22 -12.07 19.63 -1.40
N HIS A 23 -10.81 19.55 -1.82
CA HIS A 23 -9.65 19.66 -0.94
C HIS A 23 -9.57 21.07 -0.34
N THR A 24 -9.74 21.17 0.95
CA THR A 24 -9.47 22.43 1.68
C THR A 24 -8.14 22.30 2.38
N SER A 25 -7.08 22.84 1.81
CA SER A 25 -5.79 22.97 2.50
C SER A 25 -5.82 24.29 3.31
N LEU A 26 -5.87 24.18 4.63
CA LEU A 26 -5.65 25.30 5.52
C LEU A 26 -4.19 25.29 5.96
N ALA A 27 -3.37 26.14 5.35
CA ALA A 27 -2.05 26.43 5.87
C ALA A 27 -2.17 27.41 7.04
N PRO A 28 -1.76 27.05 8.28
CA PRO A 28 -1.75 27.99 9.38
C PRO A 28 -0.69 29.06 9.18
N PRO A 29 -0.88 30.29 9.74
CA PRO A 29 0.14 31.32 9.72
C PRO A 29 1.39 30.83 10.47
N LYS A 30 2.59 31.10 9.92
CA LYS A 30 3.87 30.68 10.50
C LYS A 30 4.10 31.34 11.85
N PRO A 31 4.23 30.60 12.95
CA PRO A 31 4.71 31.13 14.21
C PRO A 31 6.25 31.22 14.22
N VAL A 32 6.76 32.25 14.85
CA VAL A 32 8.16 32.74 14.74
C VAL A 32 9.21 31.86 15.47
N HIS A 33 8.89 30.76 16.10
CA HIS A 33 9.81 29.81 16.73
C HIS A 33 9.21 28.41 16.91
N SER A 34 8.74 27.77 15.87
CA SER A 34 8.26 26.40 15.98
C SER A 34 8.86 25.53 14.89
N VAL A 35 9.04 24.27 15.20
CA VAL A 35 9.23 23.23 14.18
C VAL A 35 8.13 23.43 13.15
N GLY A 36 8.48 23.90 11.96
CA GLY A 36 7.50 24.18 10.93
C GLY A 36 6.82 22.89 10.51
N PHE A 37 5.50 22.93 10.45
CA PHE A 37 4.72 21.85 9.89
C PHE A 37 3.57 22.40 9.05
N ALA A 38 3.23 21.69 7.99
CA ALA A 38 2.02 21.91 7.21
C ALA A 38 0.97 20.89 7.65
N ARG A 39 -0.25 21.36 7.90
CA ARG A 39 -1.40 20.51 8.18
C ARG A 39 -2.38 20.62 7.04
N SER A 40 -2.85 19.49 6.56
CA SER A 40 -3.94 19.42 5.57
C SER A 40 -5.09 18.59 6.13
N PHE A 41 -6.27 18.85 5.62
CA PHE A 41 -7.47 18.07 5.84
C PHE A 41 -7.99 17.66 4.48
N SER A 42 -8.32 16.39 4.33
CA SER A 42 -8.97 15.89 3.12
C SER A 42 -10.13 14.99 3.48
N ASN A 43 -11.17 15.03 2.67
CA ASN A 43 -12.24 14.07 2.70
C ASN A 43 -12.66 13.71 1.27
N GLU A 44 -13.10 12.49 1.09
CA GLU A 44 -13.55 11.96 -0.18
C GLU A 44 -14.74 11.03 0.08
N TYR A 45 -15.77 11.14 -0.74
CA TYR A 45 -16.88 10.21 -0.74
C TYR A 45 -16.97 9.53 -2.11
N LEU A 46 -16.87 8.22 -2.11
CA LEU A 46 -17.00 7.38 -3.29
C LEU A 46 -18.28 6.56 -3.20
N ARG A 47 -18.94 6.41 -4.31
CA ARG A 47 -20.14 5.59 -4.44
C ARG A 47 -20.06 4.82 -5.75
N TYR A 48 -20.20 3.50 -5.64
CA TYR A 48 -20.20 2.60 -6.78
C TYR A 48 -21.60 2.02 -6.96
N THR A 49 -22.10 2.10 -8.20
CA THR A 49 -23.39 1.53 -8.58
C THR A 49 -23.21 0.68 -9.82
N ASN A 50 -24.02 -0.39 -9.92
CA ASN A 50 -24.08 -1.16 -11.16
C ASN A 50 -24.75 -0.35 -12.30
N PRO A 51 -24.75 -0.85 -13.56
CA PRO A 51 -25.39 -0.18 -14.68
C PRO A 51 -26.90 0.05 -14.50
N GLN A 52 -27.57 -0.68 -13.59
CA GLN A 52 -28.98 -0.53 -13.25
C GLN A 52 -29.20 0.50 -12.12
N GLY A 53 -28.13 1.16 -11.64
CA GLY A 53 -28.20 2.18 -10.59
C GLY A 53 -28.30 1.64 -9.16
N VAL A 54 -28.17 0.33 -8.97
CA VAL A 54 -28.16 -0.29 -7.64
C VAL A 54 -26.81 -0.05 -6.97
N LEU A 55 -26.83 0.39 -5.71
CA LEU A 55 -25.62 0.61 -4.91
C LEU A 55 -24.92 -0.74 -4.66
N GLU A 56 -23.62 -0.82 -4.96
CA GLU A 56 -22.76 -1.97 -4.70
C GLU A 56 -21.80 -1.68 -3.55
N SER A 57 -21.18 -0.49 -3.54
CA SER A 57 -20.32 -0.07 -2.44
C SER A 57 -20.32 1.44 -2.26
N TRP A 58 -19.92 1.88 -1.08
CA TRP A 58 -19.62 3.27 -0.79
C TRP A 58 -18.48 3.34 0.22
N GLU A 59 -17.73 4.43 0.15
CA GLU A 59 -16.60 4.72 1.02
C GLU A 59 -16.59 6.21 1.37
N TYR A 60 -16.32 6.53 2.61
CA TYR A 60 -16.11 7.90 3.06
C TYR A 60 -14.74 8.02 3.73
N PHE A 61 -13.74 8.36 2.96
CA PHE A 61 -12.38 8.56 3.45
C PHE A 61 -12.19 9.96 4.00
N MET A 62 -11.73 10.08 5.24
CA MET A 62 -11.43 11.34 5.88
C MET A 62 -10.05 11.29 6.53
N ALA A 63 -9.22 12.31 6.24
CA ALA A 63 -7.91 12.51 6.87
C ALA A 63 -7.97 13.72 7.82
N PRO A 64 -8.46 13.55 9.07
CA PRO A 64 -8.56 14.65 10.03
C PRO A 64 -7.20 15.13 10.54
N VAL A 65 -6.18 14.27 10.44
CA VAL A 65 -4.81 14.59 10.78
C VAL A 65 -3.91 14.19 9.63
N ASN A 66 -3.34 15.17 8.94
CA ASN A 66 -2.31 14.98 7.93
C ASN A 66 -1.27 16.09 8.16
N VAL A 67 -0.13 15.70 8.71
CA VAL A 67 0.93 16.63 9.12
C VAL A 67 2.20 16.29 8.37
N ARG A 68 2.77 17.29 7.74
CA ARG A 68 4.10 17.22 7.13
C ARG A 68 5.02 18.20 7.86
N PHE A 69 6.11 17.69 8.39
CA PHE A 69 7.12 18.46 9.09
C PHE A 69 8.11 19.10 8.10
N GLU A 70 8.77 20.17 8.51
CA GLU A 70 9.85 20.80 7.71
C GLU A 70 11.02 19.84 7.43
N SER A 71 11.24 18.86 8.32
CA SER A 71 12.18 17.76 8.10
C SER A 71 11.83 16.88 6.90
N GLY A 72 10.59 16.99 6.37
CA GLY A 72 10.02 16.14 5.33
C GLY A 72 9.38 14.86 5.88
N ASP A 73 9.40 14.66 7.20
CA ASP A 73 8.68 13.56 7.84
C ASP A 73 7.17 13.80 7.73
N ARG A 74 6.39 12.73 7.70
CA ARG A 74 4.93 12.79 7.59
C ARG A 74 4.28 11.89 8.63
N PHE A 75 3.13 12.37 9.14
CA PHE A 75 2.21 11.58 9.94
C PHE A 75 0.78 11.83 9.45
N GLU A 76 0.00 10.76 9.33
CA GLU A 76 -1.39 10.82 8.91
C GLU A 76 -2.23 9.86 9.73
N PHE A 77 -3.46 10.30 10.08
CA PHE A 77 -4.51 9.47 10.60
C PHE A 77 -5.75 9.61 9.71
N ASN A 78 -6.36 8.47 9.35
CA ASN A 78 -7.57 8.43 8.56
C ASN A 78 -8.67 7.69 9.30
N TRP A 79 -9.89 8.11 9.02
CA TRP A 79 -11.14 7.45 9.37
C TRP A 79 -11.89 7.14 8.09
N ASP A 80 -12.33 5.91 7.95
CA ASP A 80 -12.71 5.36 6.68
C ASP A 80 -13.84 4.32 6.85
N PRO A 81 -15.11 4.79 7.00
CA PRO A 81 -16.28 3.93 6.98
C PRO A 81 -16.62 3.50 5.55
N HIS A 82 -16.96 2.23 5.40
CA HIS A 82 -17.34 1.57 4.17
C HIS A 82 -18.70 0.89 4.25
N GLY A 83 -19.35 0.77 3.12
CA GLY A 83 -20.47 -0.14 2.92
C GLY A 83 -20.26 -0.95 1.65
N GLU A 84 -20.48 -2.26 1.73
CA GLU A 84 -20.28 -3.18 0.61
C GLU A 84 -21.40 -4.20 0.53
N ILE A 85 -21.86 -4.50 -0.69
CA ILE A 85 -22.87 -5.51 -0.99
C ILE A 85 -22.21 -6.62 -1.80
N LEU A 86 -21.99 -7.76 -1.17
CA LEU A 86 -21.50 -8.95 -1.84
C LEU A 86 -22.68 -9.69 -2.48
N LEU A 87 -22.66 -9.85 -3.80
CA LEU A 87 -23.69 -10.59 -4.56
C LEU A 87 -23.37 -12.09 -4.64
N VAL A 88 -22.10 -12.45 -4.49
CA VAL A 88 -21.60 -13.83 -4.53
C VAL A 88 -20.68 -14.07 -3.33
N PRO A 89 -20.48 -15.34 -2.92
CA PRO A 89 -19.50 -15.66 -1.88
C PRO A 89 -18.10 -15.18 -2.29
N PHE A 90 -17.35 -14.70 -1.30
CA PHE A 90 -16.01 -14.14 -1.47
C PHE A 90 -14.99 -14.89 -0.63
N ASP A 91 -14.02 -15.54 -1.28
CA ASP A 91 -12.91 -16.24 -0.65
C ASP A 91 -11.81 -15.23 -0.29
N ILE A 92 -11.70 -14.87 0.99
CA ILE A 92 -10.68 -13.89 1.46
C ILE A 92 -9.37 -14.56 1.83
N ALA A 93 -9.42 -15.80 2.27
CA ALA A 93 -8.27 -16.63 2.59
C ALA A 93 -8.64 -18.11 2.47
N PRO A 94 -7.68 -19.04 2.37
CA PRO A 94 -7.96 -20.45 2.30
C PRO A 94 -8.89 -20.92 3.43
N GLY A 95 -10.08 -21.35 3.10
CA GLY A 95 -11.10 -21.83 4.05
C GLY A 95 -11.87 -20.72 4.79
N VAL A 96 -11.70 -19.46 4.45
CA VAL A 96 -12.45 -18.32 5.01
C VAL A 96 -13.27 -17.65 3.90
N VAL A 97 -14.54 -17.98 3.83
CA VAL A 97 -15.48 -17.51 2.78
C VAL A 97 -16.49 -16.57 3.39
N ILE A 98 -16.54 -15.34 2.91
CA ILE A 98 -17.54 -14.35 3.30
C ILE A 98 -18.81 -14.59 2.48
N PRO A 99 -19.98 -14.82 3.11
CA PRO A 99 -21.21 -15.05 2.37
C PRO A 99 -21.72 -13.78 1.68
N PRO A 100 -22.59 -13.92 0.66
CA PRO A 100 -23.30 -12.79 0.11
C PRO A 100 -24.09 -12.04 1.19
N GLY A 101 -24.13 -10.72 1.09
CA GLY A 101 -24.81 -9.89 2.06
C GLY A 101 -24.45 -8.42 1.96
N SER A 102 -25.07 -7.61 2.82
CA SER A 102 -24.73 -6.20 2.95
C SER A 102 -23.92 -6.00 4.22
N TYR A 103 -22.76 -5.41 4.07
CA TYR A 103 -21.80 -5.22 5.13
C TYR A 103 -21.51 -3.72 5.32
N GLN A 104 -21.33 -3.33 6.57
CA GLN A 104 -20.83 -2.00 6.93
C GLN A 104 -19.70 -2.17 7.93
N PHE A 105 -18.60 -1.48 7.71
CA PHE A 105 -17.44 -1.53 8.59
C PHE A 105 -16.70 -0.22 8.56
N THR A 106 -15.89 0.00 9.58
CA THR A 106 -15.06 1.20 9.71
C THR A 106 -13.62 0.80 9.87
N ARG A 107 -12.78 1.35 8.98
CA ARG A 107 -11.34 1.20 9.01
C ARG A 107 -10.71 2.48 9.54
N TYR A 108 -9.59 2.32 10.21
CA TYR A 108 -8.72 3.41 10.64
C TYR A 108 -7.34 3.16 10.08
N ARG A 109 -6.68 4.21 9.65
CA ARG A 109 -5.31 4.16 9.15
C ARG A 109 -4.41 5.09 9.94
N LEU A 110 -3.28 4.58 10.38
CA LEU A 110 -2.15 5.35 10.89
C LEU A 110 -1.00 5.19 9.91
N GLU A 111 -0.46 6.30 9.45
CA GLU A 111 0.72 6.34 8.59
C GLU A 111 1.77 7.24 9.22
N ALA A 112 3.01 6.76 9.26
CA ALA A 112 4.18 7.55 9.63
C ALA A 112 5.32 7.21 8.69
N GLN A 113 6.00 8.24 8.17
CA GLN A 113 7.15 8.04 7.32
C GLN A 113 8.21 9.11 7.55
N THR A 114 9.45 8.70 7.42
CA THR A 114 10.58 9.62 7.44
C THR A 114 10.76 10.28 6.07
N SER A 115 11.44 11.42 6.07
CA SER A 115 11.77 12.14 4.83
C SER A 115 12.52 11.29 3.82
N GLY A 116 12.06 11.32 2.56
CA GLY A 116 12.72 10.64 1.43
C GLY A 116 14.10 11.20 1.07
N HIS A 117 14.54 12.28 1.71
CA HIS A 117 15.88 12.85 1.51
C HIS A 117 16.96 12.19 2.40
N ARG A 118 16.56 11.37 3.37
CA ARG A 118 17.49 10.69 4.28
C ARG A 118 18.12 9.47 3.62
N PRO A 119 19.39 9.19 3.90
CA PRO A 119 20.02 7.95 3.45
C PRO A 119 19.32 6.69 3.97
N LEU A 120 18.77 6.76 5.19
CA LEU A 120 17.94 5.73 5.79
C LEU A 120 16.52 6.27 5.91
N GLN A 121 15.58 5.60 5.28
CA GLN A 121 14.16 5.93 5.25
C GLN A 121 13.37 4.78 5.86
N PHE A 122 12.36 5.12 6.63
CA PHE A 122 11.43 4.19 7.23
C PHE A 122 10.01 4.69 7.03
N GLY A 123 9.09 3.79 6.80
CA GLY A 123 7.67 4.09 6.81
C GLY A 123 6.87 2.92 7.34
N THR A 124 5.78 3.25 8.00
CA THR A 124 4.80 2.29 8.50
C THR A 124 3.40 2.78 8.22
N THR A 125 2.55 1.88 7.79
CA THR A 125 1.11 2.07 7.66
C THR A 125 0.41 0.95 8.42
N THR A 126 -0.52 1.32 9.26
CA THR A 126 -1.34 0.35 10.00
C THR A 126 -2.80 0.64 9.74
N TRP A 127 -3.48 -0.30 9.12
CA TRP A 127 -4.93 -0.32 9.00
C TRP A 127 -5.52 -1.23 10.08
N PHE A 128 -6.55 -0.78 10.75
CA PHE A 128 -7.26 -1.57 11.75
C PHE A 128 -8.73 -1.16 11.82
N GLY A 129 -9.54 -1.99 12.43
CA GLY A 129 -10.95 -1.72 12.62
C GLY A 129 -11.84 -2.93 12.31
N THR A 130 -13.13 -2.67 12.12
CA THR A 130 -14.09 -3.70 11.77
C THR A 130 -13.96 -4.07 10.31
N PHE A 131 -14.33 -5.32 9.95
CA PHE A 131 -14.23 -5.82 8.58
C PHE A 131 -15.11 -7.08 8.44
N PHE A 132 -16.12 -7.05 7.56
CA PHE A 132 -17.06 -8.14 7.28
C PHE A 132 -17.61 -8.88 8.52
N GLY A 133 -18.05 -8.11 9.52
CA GLY A 133 -18.59 -8.66 10.77
C GLY A 133 -17.56 -9.09 11.80
N GLY A 134 -16.26 -8.95 11.50
CA GLY A 134 -15.15 -9.20 12.40
C GLY A 134 -14.18 -8.03 12.44
N HIS A 135 -12.89 -8.34 12.53
CA HIS A 135 -11.79 -7.37 12.58
C HIS A 135 -10.66 -7.78 11.64
N LEU A 136 -10.03 -6.77 11.01
CA LEU A 136 -8.82 -6.93 10.22
C LEU A 136 -7.78 -5.89 10.67
N THR A 137 -6.55 -6.35 10.91
CA THR A 137 -5.39 -5.49 11.13
C THR A 137 -4.35 -5.80 10.07
N GLN A 138 -3.87 -4.76 9.40
CA GLN A 138 -2.88 -4.85 8.34
C GLN A 138 -1.71 -3.94 8.70
N TRP A 139 -0.50 -4.46 8.61
CA TRP A 139 0.73 -3.72 8.86
C TRP A 139 1.62 -3.74 7.64
N GLU A 140 1.86 -2.57 7.08
CA GLU A 140 2.79 -2.35 5.99
C GLU A 140 3.98 -1.56 6.52
N ASN A 141 5.17 -2.07 6.32
CA ASN A 141 6.41 -1.43 6.75
C ASN A 141 7.41 -1.44 5.62
N TYR A 142 8.15 -0.37 5.46
CA TYR A 142 9.31 -0.36 4.60
C TYR A 142 10.53 0.23 5.30
N LEU A 143 11.69 -0.28 4.92
CA LEU A 143 12.99 0.24 5.30
C LEU A 143 13.84 0.37 4.03
N LYS A 144 14.28 1.58 3.72
CA LYS A 144 15.10 1.84 2.54
C LYS A 144 16.40 2.50 2.95
N TRP A 145 17.49 1.98 2.44
CA TRP A 145 18.82 2.55 2.63
C TRP A 145 19.49 2.82 1.29
N THR A 146 20.11 4.00 1.20
CA THR A 146 20.89 4.42 0.04
C THR A 146 22.28 4.82 0.52
N SER A 147 23.31 4.23 -0.09
CA SER A 147 24.69 4.56 0.24
C SER A 147 24.99 6.03 -0.06
N PRO A 148 25.99 6.66 0.62
CA PRO A 148 26.30 8.08 0.44
C PRO A 148 26.62 8.50 -1.00
N LYS A 149 27.14 7.58 -1.82
CA LYS A 149 27.42 7.81 -3.24
C LYS A 149 26.26 7.38 -4.16
N GLY A 150 25.12 6.94 -3.62
CA GLY A 150 23.97 6.47 -4.37
C GLY A 150 24.18 5.17 -5.15
N ARG A 151 25.32 4.47 -4.98
CA ARG A 151 25.65 3.28 -5.75
C ARG A 151 24.96 2.02 -5.26
N VAL A 152 24.68 1.95 -3.96
CA VAL A 152 23.96 0.82 -3.35
C VAL A 152 22.62 1.32 -2.84
N GLN A 153 21.58 0.60 -3.18
CA GLN A 153 20.24 0.79 -2.61
C GLN A 153 19.75 -0.56 -2.11
N LEU A 154 19.22 -0.56 -0.90
CA LEU A 154 18.57 -1.71 -0.28
C LEU A 154 17.21 -1.26 0.21
N GLU A 155 16.19 -2.06 -0.06
CA GLU A 155 14.83 -1.82 0.41
C GLU A 155 14.22 -3.14 0.89
N ALA A 156 13.62 -3.12 2.06
CA ALA A 156 12.85 -4.22 2.62
C ALA A 156 11.43 -3.75 2.88
N ASN A 157 10.45 -4.50 2.39
CA ASN A 157 9.03 -4.27 2.60
C ASN A 157 8.44 -5.50 3.29
N ALA A 158 7.55 -5.27 4.25
CA ALA A 158 6.82 -6.31 4.95
C ALA A 158 5.36 -5.90 5.09
N GLU A 159 4.46 -6.73 4.59
CA GLU A 159 3.02 -6.63 4.76
C GLU A 159 2.54 -7.82 5.58
N ASN A 160 1.73 -7.56 6.60
CA ASN A 160 1.20 -8.58 7.49
C ASN A 160 -0.27 -8.29 7.79
N ASP A 161 -1.13 -9.20 7.39
CA ASP A 161 -2.57 -9.13 7.56
C ASP A 161 -3.05 -10.16 8.57
N PHE A 162 -3.84 -9.72 9.53
CA PHE A 162 -4.40 -10.55 10.60
C PHE A 162 -5.92 -10.36 10.63
N GLY A 163 -6.65 -11.31 10.07
CA GLY A 163 -8.11 -11.34 10.06
C GLY A 163 -8.68 -12.21 11.17
N ARG A 164 -9.70 -11.69 11.86
CA ARG A 164 -10.53 -12.40 12.81
C ARG A 164 -11.98 -12.21 12.44
N LEU A 165 -12.51 -13.11 11.63
CA LEU A 165 -13.85 -13.03 11.07
C LEU A 165 -14.75 -14.12 11.66
N PRO A 166 -16.10 -13.96 11.62
CA PRO A 166 -17.02 -15.01 12.02
C PRO A 166 -16.81 -16.33 11.25
N GLN A 167 -16.30 -16.25 10.02
CA GLN A 167 -16.06 -17.39 9.13
C GLN A 167 -14.73 -18.09 9.41
N GLY A 168 -13.80 -17.45 10.11
CA GLY A 168 -12.49 -17.99 10.44
C GLY A 168 -11.45 -16.91 10.66
N ASN A 169 -10.29 -17.32 11.17
CA ASN A 169 -9.13 -16.46 11.35
C ASN A 169 -8.12 -16.76 10.25
N PHE A 170 -7.40 -15.74 9.82
CA PHE A 170 -6.30 -15.88 8.87
C PHE A 170 -5.14 -14.95 9.21
N ALA A 171 -3.95 -15.33 8.74
CA ALA A 171 -2.78 -14.48 8.76
C ALA A 171 -2.04 -14.63 7.43
N GLN A 172 -1.87 -13.55 6.72
CA GLN A 172 -1.13 -13.50 5.46
C GLN A 172 0.07 -12.58 5.62
N ARG A 173 1.21 -12.95 5.03
CA ARG A 173 2.44 -12.18 5.12
C ARG A 173 3.13 -12.17 3.77
N LEU A 174 3.52 -10.99 3.35
CA LEU A 174 4.28 -10.76 2.14
C LEU A 174 5.56 -10.01 2.52
N TRP A 175 6.71 -10.61 2.26
CA TRP A 175 8.00 -9.99 2.52
C TRP A 175 8.75 -9.82 1.21
N GLN A 176 9.33 -8.64 1.02
CA GLN A 176 10.02 -8.29 -0.20
C GLN A 176 11.35 -7.64 0.15
N ILE A 177 12.39 -8.02 -0.56
CA ILE A 177 13.71 -7.39 -0.48
C ILE A 177 14.11 -6.97 -1.90
N GLN A 178 14.46 -5.71 -2.04
CA GLN A 178 15.00 -5.16 -3.28
C GLN A 178 16.42 -4.68 -3.02
N SER A 179 17.30 -4.97 -3.94
CA SER A 179 18.68 -4.47 -3.91
C SER A 179 19.08 -3.97 -5.28
N ALA A 180 19.86 -2.90 -5.31
CA ALA A 180 20.45 -2.40 -6.54
C ALA A 180 21.91 -1.97 -6.29
N TYR A 181 22.77 -2.32 -7.24
CA TYR A 181 24.16 -1.89 -7.28
C TYR A 181 24.50 -1.27 -8.64
N ALA A 182 24.94 -0.03 -8.62
CA ALA A 182 25.38 0.71 -9.79
C ALA A 182 26.92 0.81 -9.81
N TRP A 183 27.58 0.02 -10.68
CA TRP A 183 29.03 0.18 -10.94
C TRP A 183 29.28 1.53 -11.60
N THR A 184 28.45 1.85 -12.59
CA THR A 184 28.41 3.11 -13.31
C THR A 184 26.95 3.53 -13.51
N PRO A 185 26.65 4.78 -13.92
CA PRO A 185 25.30 5.17 -14.30
C PRO A 185 24.69 4.27 -15.41
N ASN A 186 25.55 3.66 -16.21
CA ASN A 186 25.18 2.85 -17.37
C ASN A 186 25.16 1.34 -17.09
N LEU A 187 25.66 0.87 -15.94
CA LEU A 187 25.71 -0.55 -15.60
C LEU A 187 25.18 -0.77 -14.20
N ILE A 188 23.98 -1.34 -14.11
CA ILE A 188 23.23 -1.51 -12.88
C ILE A 188 22.75 -2.97 -12.77
N LEU A 189 23.03 -3.60 -11.63
CA LEU A 189 22.44 -4.87 -11.21
C LEU A 189 21.34 -4.56 -10.20
N SER A 190 20.16 -5.12 -10.42
CA SER A 190 19.06 -5.08 -9.45
C SER A 190 18.55 -6.49 -9.18
N SER A 191 18.18 -6.75 -7.94
CA SER A 191 17.57 -8.01 -7.53
C SER A 191 16.35 -7.75 -6.68
N PHE A 192 15.33 -8.54 -6.88
CA PHE A 192 14.08 -8.56 -6.14
C PHE A 192 13.83 -9.97 -5.65
N VAL A 193 13.53 -10.12 -4.37
CA VAL A 193 13.15 -11.38 -3.73
C VAL A 193 11.85 -11.14 -2.99
N GLN A 194 10.89 -12.02 -3.17
CA GLN A 194 9.60 -11.99 -2.51
C GLN A 194 9.29 -13.35 -1.89
N TYR A 195 8.76 -13.34 -0.67
CA TYR A 195 8.19 -14.51 -0.01
C TYR A 195 6.75 -14.21 0.40
N ASP A 196 5.86 -15.12 0.04
CA ASP A 196 4.44 -15.07 0.34
C ASP A 196 4.05 -16.33 1.14
N THR A 197 3.45 -16.12 2.31
CA THR A 197 3.04 -17.23 3.19
C THR A 197 1.77 -17.93 2.73
N GLU A 198 0.93 -17.30 1.92
CA GLU A 198 -0.29 -17.92 1.39
C GLU A 198 0.03 -18.95 0.32
N SER A 199 0.81 -18.56 -0.66
CA SER A 199 1.26 -19.45 -1.73
C SER A 199 2.45 -20.33 -1.33
N GLN A 200 3.11 -20.01 -0.21
CA GLN A 200 4.38 -20.62 0.25
C GLN A 200 5.46 -20.58 -0.84
N ASN A 201 5.48 -19.51 -1.62
CA ASN A 201 6.37 -19.35 -2.75
C ASN A 201 7.45 -18.29 -2.47
N ILE A 202 8.65 -18.61 -2.92
CA ILE A 202 9.75 -17.63 -3.02
C ILE A 202 9.92 -17.28 -4.49
N GLY A 203 9.69 -16.02 -4.84
CA GLY A 203 9.94 -15.47 -6.16
C GLY A 203 11.22 -14.63 -6.16
N THR A 204 12.06 -14.83 -7.18
CA THR A 204 13.24 -13.98 -7.39
C THR A 204 13.28 -13.44 -8.81
N ASN A 205 13.74 -12.21 -8.96
CA ASN A 205 14.02 -11.58 -10.25
C ASN A 205 15.32 -10.79 -10.14
N THR A 206 16.31 -11.13 -10.92
CA THR A 206 17.58 -10.42 -10.99
C THR A 206 17.79 -9.90 -12.39
N ARG A 207 18.13 -8.61 -12.50
CA ARG A 207 18.29 -7.91 -13.77
C ARG A 207 19.61 -7.17 -13.79
N LEU A 208 20.42 -7.42 -14.82
CA LEU A 208 21.53 -6.59 -15.21
C LEU A 208 21.10 -5.69 -16.37
N ARG A 209 21.20 -4.36 -16.19
CA ARG A 209 20.99 -3.37 -17.26
C ARG A 209 22.32 -2.74 -17.64
N TRP A 210 22.60 -2.76 -18.94
CA TRP A 210 23.75 -2.06 -19.50
C TRP A 210 23.27 -1.11 -20.61
N THR A 211 23.37 0.20 -20.35
CA THR A 211 23.12 1.25 -21.34
C THR A 211 24.37 1.46 -22.17
N ILE A 212 24.37 0.98 -23.41
CA ILE A 212 25.51 1.07 -24.35
C ILE A 212 25.61 2.49 -24.88
N LYS A 213 24.48 3.04 -25.29
CA LYS A 213 24.29 4.43 -25.73
C LYS A 213 22.95 4.95 -25.20
N PRO A 214 22.74 6.26 -25.11
CA PRO A 214 21.43 6.80 -24.76
C PRO A 214 20.34 6.23 -25.70
N GLY A 215 19.38 5.49 -25.10
CA GLY A 215 18.30 4.81 -25.82
C GLY A 215 18.57 3.34 -26.19
N ASP A 216 19.81 2.84 -26.05
CA ASP A 216 20.17 1.44 -26.36
C ASP A 216 20.51 0.70 -25.06
N ASP A 217 19.54 0.01 -24.48
CA ASP A 217 19.72 -0.79 -23.27
C ASP A 217 19.77 -2.29 -23.57
N LEU A 218 20.78 -2.96 -23.03
CA LEU A 218 20.85 -4.42 -22.96
C LEU A 218 20.41 -4.88 -21.58
N PHE A 219 19.50 -5.85 -21.55
CA PHE A 219 19.04 -6.48 -20.31
C PHE A 219 19.38 -7.97 -20.30
N VAL A 220 19.95 -8.42 -19.18
CA VAL A 220 20.05 -9.83 -18.83
C VAL A 220 19.19 -10.06 -17.60
N VAL A 221 18.20 -10.94 -17.71
CA VAL A 221 17.20 -11.17 -16.66
C VAL A 221 17.22 -12.65 -16.28
N GLY A 222 17.34 -12.92 -15.00
CA GLY A 222 17.14 -14.23 -14.38
C GLY A 222 15.95 -14.21 -13.43
N THR A 223 15.07 -15.18 -13.57
CA THR A 223 13.92 -15.38 -12.68
C THR A 223 13.93 -16.78 -12.12
N ALA A 224 13.57 -16.93 -10.85
CA ALA A 224 13.35 -18.25 -10.26
C ALA A 224 12.11 -18.19 -9.37
N LEU A 225 11.39 -19.29 -9.31
CA LEU A 225 10.27 -19.53 -8.42
C LEU A 225 10.55 -20.84 -7.68
N GLY A 226 10.53 -20.80 -6.35
CA GLY A 226 10.69 -21.96 -5.48
C GLY A 226 9.55 -22.04 -4.48
N ARG A 227 9.28 -23.23 -3.97
CA ARG A 227 8.44 -23.41 -2.79
C ARG A 227 9.33 -23.34 -1.56
N GLY A 228 8.90 -22.55 -0.55
CA GLY A 228 9.56 -22.45 0.75
C GLY A 228 9.19 -23.61 1.68
#